data_759de299a303d0a78b13b18f5088fc53
#
_entry.id   759de299a303d0a78b13b18f5088fc53
#
_cell.length_a   1.000
_cell.length_b   1.000
_cell.length_c   1.000
_cell.angle_alpha   90.00
_cell.angle_beta   90.00
_cell.angle_gamma   90.00
#
_symmetry.space_group_name_H-M   'P 1'
#
loop_
_entity.id
_entity.type
_entity.pdbx_description
1 polymer ?
#
loop_
_entity_poly.entity_id
_entity_poly.type
_entity_poly.pdbx_seq_one_letter_code
_entity_poly.pdbx_strand_id
1 'polypeptide(L)'
;FPGYWLYLDETPVLHIAEGKTYTDHSNKLGIPVTTPAAGTGAFDHIAFNGTDPDATINILGVQHIPYERNDVPHANLVQLFLNDPNGVKIELNFTV
;
A
#
# COMPACT_ATOMS: atom_id res chain seq x y z
N PHE A 1 -2.54 10.84 -6.41
CA PHE A 1 -3.57 10.27 -5.56
C PHE A 1 -4.40 11.39 -4.94
N PRO A 2 -5.73 11.31 -4.95
CA PRO A 2 -6.56 12.36 -4.37
C PRO A 2 -6.39 12.45 -2.87
N GLY A 3 -6.56 13.67 -2.33
CA GLY A 3 -6.46 13.92 -0.90
C GLY A 3 -5.33 14.86 -0.54
N TYR A 4 -4.91 14.79 0.72
CA TYR A 4 -3.86 15.67 1.25
C TYR A 4 -2.71 14.82 1.77
N TRP A 5 -1.49 15.27 1.47
CA TRP A 5 -0.28 14.65 1.98
C TRP A 5 0.32 15.52 3.07
N LEU A 6 0.61 14.95 4.22
CA LEU A 6 1.35 15.60 5.29
C LEU A 6 2.80 15.12 5.25
N TYR A 7 3.71 16.06 5.41
CA TYR A 7 5.15 15.81 5.27
C TYR A 7 5.87 15.99 6.60
N LEU A 8 6.86 15.15 6.84
CA LEU A 8 7.88 15.36 7.86
C LEU A 8 9.16 15.69 7.11
N ASP A 9 9.62 16.91 7.25
CA ASP A 9 10.65 17.49 6.38
C ASP A 9 10.20 17.39 4.92
N GLU A 10 10.92 16.75 4.04
CA GLU A 10 10.55 16.61 2.64
C GLU A 10 9.95 15.23 2.31
N THR A 11 9.66 14.44 3.34
CA THR A 11 9.14 13.10 3.17
C THR A 11 7.65 13.05 3.45
N PRO A 12 6.81 12.58 2.50
CA PRO A 12 5.39 12.38 2.76
C PRO A 12 5.21 11.22 3.74
N VAL A 13 4.52 11.46 4.83
CA VAL A 13 4.35 10.46 5.90
C VAL A 13 2.91 10.11 6.19
N LEU A 14 1.97 10.97 5.79
CA LEU A 14 0.56 10.71 6.03
C LEU A 14 -0.27 11.17 4.83
N HIS A 15 -1.11 10.30 4.31
CA HIS A 15 -2.05 10.60 3.24
C HIS A 15 -3.47 10.55 3.80
N ILE A 16 -4.18 11.67 3.72
CA ILE A 16 -5.57 11.80 4.16
C ILE A 16 -6.45 11.91 2.93
N ALA A 17 -7.43 11.01 2.80
CA ALA A 17 -8.33 11.01 1.66
C ALA A 17 -9.77 10.76 2.10
N GLU A 18 -10.72 11.32 1.36
CA GLU A 18 -12.12 10.95 1.52
C GLU A 18 -12.32 9.50 1.11
N GLY A 19 -13.01 8.73 1.94
CA GLY A 19 -13.13 7.28 1.74
C GLY A 19 -13.68 6.89 0.37
N LYS A 20 -14.75 7.56 -0.10
CA LYS A 20 -15.34 7.26 -1.41
C LYS A 20 -14.37 7.58 -2.56
N THR A 21 -13.74 8.73 -2.53
CA THR A 21 -12.79 9.15 -3.55
C THR A 21 -11.59 8.19 -3.61
N TYR A 22 -11.07 7.81 -2.46
CA TYR A 22 -9.98 6.85 -2.37
C TYR A 22 -10.38 5.48 -2.93
N THR A 23 -11.56 4.99 -2.57
CA THR A 23 -12.07 3.70 -3.03
C THR A 23 -12.23 3.68 -4.54
N ASP A 24 -12.85 4.71 -5.13
CA ASP A 24 -13.06 4.80 -6.56
C ASP A 24 -11.73 4.83 -7.31
N HIS A 25 -10.76 5.60 -6.82
CA HIS A 25 -9.44 5.71 -7.45
C HIS A 25 -8.68 4.38 -7.37
N SER A 26 -8.69 3.73 -6.21
CA SER A 26 -8.02 2.45 -6.01
C SER A 26 -8.61 1.35 -6.88
N ASN A 27 -9.93 1.32 -7.03
CA ASN A 27 -10.61 0.36 -7.90
C ASN A 27 -10.19 0.52 -9.36
N LYS A 28 -10.01 1.75 -9.84
CA LYS A 28 -9.51 2.02 -11.20
C LYS A 28 -8.12 1.47 -11.42
N LEU A 29 -7.28 1.50 -10.39
CA LEU A 29 -5.89 1.03 -10.46
C LEU A 29 -5.74 -0.45 -10.10
N GLY A 30 -6.82 -1.11 -9.67
CA GLY A 30 -6.74 -2.49 -9.18
C GLY A 30 -6.02 -2.64 -7.85
N ILE A 31 -5.92 -1.56 -7.08
CA ILE A 31 -5.27 -1.58 -5.76
C ILE A 31 -6.27 -2.05 -4.71
N PRO A 32 -5.87 -2.97 -3.82
CA PRO A 32 -6.75 -3.44 -2.75
C PRO A 32 -7.23 -2.31 -1.84
N VAL A 33 -8.50 -2.35 -1.45
CA VAL A 33 -9.11 -1.37 -0.56
C VAL A 33 -9.53 -2.05 0.73
N THR A 34 -9.08 -1.51 1.86
CA THR A 34 -9.53 -1.93 3.18
C THR A 34 -10.84 -1.23 3.50
N THR A 35 -11.86 -1.99 3.88
CA THR A 35 -13.14 -1.40 4.32
C THR A 35 -13.09 -1.12 5.82
N PRO A 36 -13.79 -0.08 6.30
CA PRO A 36 -13.87 0.21 7.74
C PRO A 36 -14.37 -0.99 8.56
N ALA A 37 -15.24 -1.82 7.97
CA ALA A 37 -15.78 -3.01 8.61
C ALA A 37 -14.69 -4.09 8.87
N ALA A 38 -13.51 -3.96 8.28
CA ALA A 38 -12.41 -4.90 8.49
C ALA A 38 -11.67 -4.69 9.82
N GLY A 39 -12.07 -3.71 10.63
CA GLY A 39 -11.58 -3.56 12.00
C GLY A 39 -10.45 -2.55 12.20
N THR A 40 -10.04 -1.85 11.17
CA THR A 40 -8.99 -0.82 11.29
C THR A 40 -9.57 0.59 11.50
N GLY A 41 -10.89 0.74 11.47
CA GLY A 41 -11.56 2.05 11.58
C GLY A 41 -11.23 2.94 10.39
N ALA A 42 -10.87 4.17 10.64
CA ALA A 42 -10.51 5.13 9.60
C ALA A 42 -9.07 4.92 9.07
N PHE A 43 -8.30 4.05 9.67
CA PHE A 43 -6.93 3.74 9.27
C PHE A 43 -6.96 2.73 8.10
N ASP A 44 -6.42 3.11 6.95
CA ASP A 44 -6.46 2.25 5.79
C ASP A 44 -5.26 1.30 5.71
N HIS A 45 -4.06 1.83 5.78
CA HIS A 45 -2.85 1.00 5.66
C HIS A 45 -1.63 1.70 6.25
N ILE A 46 -0.55 0.93 6.41
CA ILE A 46 0.76 1.43 6.76
C ILE A 46 1.73 1.09 5.63
N ALA A 47 2.60 2.04 5.26
CA ALA A 47 3.54 1.88 4.17
C ALA A 47 4.98 1.85 4.69
N PHE A 48 5.78 0.95 4.12
CA PHE A 48 7.21 0.83 4.41
C PHE A 48 8.02 0.90 3.13
N ASN A 49 9.22 1.42 3.21
CA ASN A 49 10.19 1.38 2.11
C ASN A 49 11.03 0.11 2.22
N GLY A 50 11.15 -0.60 1.11
CA GLY A 50 12.01 -1.76 1.00
C GLY A 50 13.15 -1.51 0.00
N THR A 51 14.08 -2.45 -0.09
CA THR A 51 15.26 -2.30 -0.93
C THR A 51 15.40 -3.33 -2.04
N ASP A 52 14.73 -4.46 -1.93
CA ASP A 52 14.86 -5.56 -2.89
C ASP A 52 13.50 -6.23 -3.09
N PRO A 53 12.75 -5.84 -4.14
CA PRO A 53 11.43 -6.42 -4.37
C PRO A 53 11.49 -7.92 -4.68
N ASP A 54 12.47 -8.38 -5.43
CA ASP A 54 12.55 -9.79 -5.80
C ASP A 54 12.82 -10.68 -4.58
N ALA A 55 13.71 -10.25 -3.69
CA ALA A 55 13.96 -10.98 -2.45
C ALA A 55 12.72 -11.04 -1.56
N THR A 56 11.99 -9.93 -1.47
CA THR A 56 10.74 -9.85 -0.68
C THR A 56 9.68 -10.78 -1.28
N ILE A 57 9.50 -10.75 -2.60
CA ILE A 57 8.55 -11.62 -3.28
C ILE A 57 8.89 -13.10 -3.03
N ASN A 58 10.18 -13.43 -3.06
CA ASN A 58 10.62 -14.79 -2.76
C ASN A 58 10.25 -15.22 -1.34
N ILE A 59 10.47 -14.35 -0.36
CA ILE A 59 10.10 -14.62 1.03
C ILE A 59 8.59 -14.83 1.17
N LEU A 60 7.79 -13.97 0.54
CA LEU A 60 6.33 -14.08 0.58
C LEU A 60 5.88 -15.42 -0.03
N GLY A 61 6.49 -15.84 -1.12
CA GLY A 61 6.19 -17.13 -1.74
C GLY A 61 6.54 -18.31 -0.86
N VAL A 62 7.73 -18.32 -0.23
CA VAL A 62 8.16 -19.36 0.67
C VAL A 62 7.25 -19.47 1.89
N GLN A 63 6.79 -18.34 2.41
CA GLN A 63 5.91 -18.30 3.58
C GLN A 63 4.43 -18.44 3.22
N HIS A 64 4.09 -18.59 1.94
CA HIS A 64 2.71 -18.69 1.45
C HIS A 64 1.84 -17.49 1.84
N ILE A 65 2.42 -16.29 1.79
CA ILE A 65 1.71 -15.04 2.09
C ILE A 65 1.19 -14.45 0.78
N PRO A 66 -0.14 -14.32 0.60
CA PRO A 66 -0.70 -13.70 -0.60
C PRO A 66 -0.41 -12.21 -0.63
N TYR A 67 -0.20 -11.66 -1.83
CA TYR A 67 0.06 -10.25 -2.04
C TYR A 67 -0.45 -9.80 -3.40
N GLU A 68 -0.64 -8.49 -3.56
CA GLU A 68 -0.93 -7.84 -4.84
C GLU A 68 0.25 -6.98 -5.23
N ARG A 69 0.62 -7.00 -6.51
CA ARG A 69 1.70 -6.16 -7.04
C ARG A 69 1.13 -5.04 -7.91
N ASN A 70 1.66 -3.84 -7.74
CA ASN A 70 1.35 -2.70 -8.58
C ASN A 70 2.65 -2.02 -9.02
N ASP A 71 2.87 -1.96 -10.32
CA ASP A 71 4.04 -1.27 -10.88
C ASP A 71 3.65 0.15 -11.27
N VAL A 72 4.48 1.12 -10.89
CA VAL A 72 4.30 2.53 -11.22
C VAL A 72 5.52 2.99 -12.03
N PRO A 73 5.55 2.72 -13.35
CA PRO A 73 6.77 2.90 -14.16
C PRO A 73 7.27 4.34 -14.20
N HIS A 74 6.35 5.31 -14.25
CA HIS A 74 6.74 6.73 -14.31
C HIS A 74 7.37 7.25 -13.01
N ALA A 75 7.21 6.51 -11.91
CA ALA A 75 7.84 6.82 -10.62
C ALA A 75 8.97 5.86 -10.28
N ASN A 76 9.31 4.93 -11.17
CA ASN A 76 10.30 3.88 -10.91
C ASN A 76 10.01 3.14 -9.60
N LEU A 77 8.76 2.76 -9.42
CA LEU A 77 8.25 2.24 -8.15
C LEU A 77 7.56 0.90 -8.37
N VAL A 78 7.87 -0.05 -7.52
CA VAL A 78 7.12 -1.30 -7.36
C VAL A 78 6.46 -1.28 -6.00
N GLN A 79 5.18 -1.58 -5.96
CA GLN A 79 4.40 -1.65 -4.73
C GLN A 79 3.90 -3.07 -4.51
N LEU A 80 4.01 -3.56 -3.28
CA LEU A 80 3.39 -4.82 -2.86
C LEU A 80 2.40 -4.52 -1.75
N PHE A 81 1.20 -5.09 -1.86
CA PHE A 81 0.14 -4.93 -0.88
C PHE A 81 -0.18 -6.30 -0.27
N LEU A 82 -0.16 -6.38 1.04
CA LEU A 82 -0.49 -7.60 1.77
C LEU A 82 -1.21 -7.25 3.07
N ASN A 83 -1.74 -8.24 3.73
CA ASN A 83 -2.40 -8.08 5.02
C ASN A 83 -1.61 -8.80 6.10
N ASP A 84 -1.52 -8.19 7.29
CA ASP A 84 -1.00 -8.87 8.45
C ASP A 84 -2.06 -9.83 9.02
N PRO A 85 -1.71 -10.66 10.03
CA PRO A 85 -2.69 -11.59 10.59
C PRO A 85 -3.91 -10.93 11.23
N ASN A 86 -3.84 -9.66 11.56
CA ASN A 86 -4.95 -8.90 12.17
C ASN A 86 -5.80 -8.15 11.13
N GLY A 87 -5.47 -8.29 9.84
CA GLY A 87 -6.21 -7.63 8.77
C GLY A 87 -5.73 -6.23 8.45
N VAL A 88 -4.60 -5.79 9.00
CA VAL A 88 -4.02 -4.49 8.65
C VAL A 88 -3.37 -4.58 7.28
N LYS A 89 -3.77 -3.71 6.35
CA LYS A 89 -3.15 -3.64 5.03
C LYS A 89 -1.76 -3.00 5.15
N ILE A 90 -0.79 -3.66 4.55
CA ILE A 90 0.61 -3.22 4.51
C ILE A 90 0.99 -2.95 3.06
N GLU A 91 1.57 -1.78 2.83
CA GLU A 91 2.13 -1.41 1.54
C GLU A 91 3.65 -1.41 1.63
N LEU A 92 4.30 -2.13 0.72
CA LEU A 92 5.74 -2.13 0.61
C LEU A 92 6.13 -1.42 -0.68
N ASN A 93 6.96 -0.41 -0.58
CA ASN A 93 7.38 0.40 -1.72
C ASN A 93 8.86 0.18 -2.00
N PHE A 94 9.17 -0.10 -3.27
CA PHE A 94 10.54 -0.35 -3.72
C PHE A 94 10.85 0.58 -4.89
N THR A 95 11.86 1.41 -4.73
CA THR A 95 12.38 2.21 -5.85
C THR A 95 13.26 1.31 -6.73
N VAL A 96 12.98 1.27 -8.01
CA VAL A 96 13.65 0.38 -8.96
C VAL A 96 14.35 1.16 -10.09
#